data_94a1081a9f634e5c3a258066d86d9f84
#
_entry.id   94a1081a9f634e5c3a258066d86d9f84
#
_cell.length_a   1.000
_cell.length_b   1.000
_cell.length_c   1.000
_cell.angle_alpha   90.00
_cell.angle_beta   90.00
_cell.angle_gamma   90.00
#
_symmetry.space_group_name_H-M   'P 1'
#
loop_
_entity.id
_entity.type
_entity.pdbx_description
1 polymer ?
#
loop_
_entity_poly.entity_id
_entity_poly.type
_entity_poly.pdbx_seq_one_letter_code
_entity_poly.pdbx_strand_id
1 'polypeptide(L)'
;SDENYFYQRIAFPEEVISKGLRKKIYITLEQGSAKKKETMVFGVTREGFSKSISNLNQAILSMRYILVDDEYKNMRRSKPERQEELFLEYWKKRDPTPDTERNELQDEYFSRVAYANNAFKGSTDGWRTHMGEIYIKFGRPDDIEEYNDPFTRTYQQRWHYYKINKYFDFVDE
;
A
#
# COMPACT_ATOMS: atom_id res chain seq x y z
N SER A 1 33.31 -21.09 -18.32
CA SER A 1 33.64 -19.98 -17.40
C SER A 1 32.90 -20.23 -16.11
N ASP A 2 33.65 -20.62 -15.07
CA ASP A 2 33.12 -20.86 -13.74
C ASP A 2 32.74 -19.49 -13.15
N GLU A 3 31.42 -19.21 -13.02
CA GLU A 3 30.94 -18.08 -12.28
C GLU A 3 31.12 -18.38 -10.77
N ASN A 4 32.12 -17.76 -10.17
CA ASN A 4 32.33 -17.82 -8.72
C ASN A 4 31.24 -17.00 -8.00
N TYR A 5 30.24 -17.68 -7.44
CA TYR A 5 29.24 -17.04 -6.58
C TYR A 5 29.79 -16.97 -5.14
N PHE A 6 29.77 -15.76 -4.59
CA PHE A 6 30.05 -15.53 -3.17
C PHE A 6 28.74 -15.48 -2.39
N TYR A 7 28.59 -16.34 -1.39
CA TYR A 7 27.48 -16.32 -0.46
C TYR A 7 27.97 -15.87 0.91
N GLN A 8 27.44 -14.74 1.40
CA GLN A 8 27.69 -14.30 2.77
C GLN A 8 26.38 -14.12 3.51
N ARG A 9 26.26 -14.76 4.67
CA ARG A 9 25.12 -14.58 5.56
C ARG A 9 25.36 -13.38 6.45
N ILE A 10 24.52 -12.34 6.34
CA ILE A 10 24.57 -11.16 7.18
C ILE A 10 23.38 -11.24 8.16
N ALA A 11 23.66 -11.26 9.45
CA ALA A 11 22.66 -11.16 10.50
C ALA A 11 22.51 -9.68 10.90
N PHE A 12 21.27 -9.20 10.95
CA PHE A 12 20.98 -7.86 11.41
C PHE A 12 20.47 -7.90 12.86
N PRO A 13 20.92 -7.00 13.74
CA PRO A 13 20.34 -6.85 15.07
C PRO A 13 18.84 -6.56 15.00
N GLU A 14 18.07 -7.13 15.92
CA GLU A 14 16.61 -6.97 15.98
C GLU A 14 16.19 -5.49 16.02
N GLU A 15 16.95 -4.65 16.72
CA GLU A 15 16.76 -3.20 16.82
C GLU A 15 16.82 -2.49 15.46
N VAL A 16 17.63 -3.02 14.53
CA VAL A 16 17.74 -2.49 13.17
C VAL A 16 16.54 -2.91 12.33
N ILE A 17 16.00 -4.10 12.58
CA ILE A 17 14.87 -4.66 11.83
C ILE A 17 13.54 -4.09 12.34
N SER A 18 13.41 -3.87 13.64
CA SER A 18 12.16 -3.45 14.30
C SER A 18 11.69 -2.04 13.95
N LYS A 19 12.57 -1.14 13.52
CA LYS A 19 12.22 0.24 13.17
C LYS A 19 11.93 0.39 11.67
N GLY A 20 10.63 0.52 11.33
CA GLY A 20 10.14 0.81 9.97
C GLY A 20 9.98 -0.43 9.07
N LEU A 21 9.11 -0.31 8.09
CA LEU A 21 8.67 -1.40 7.20
C LEU A 21 9.55 -1.56 5.94
N ARG A 22 10.42 -0.60 5.65
CA ARG A 22 11.37 -0.62 4.53
C ARG A 22 12.76 -0.31 4.99
N LYS A 23 13.73 -1.10 4.54
CA LYS A 23 15.16 -0.93 4.82
C LYS A 23 15.95 -0.84 3.53
N LYS A 24 17.01 -0.06 3.55
CA LYS A 24 18.01 0.00 2.49
C LYS A 24 19.32 -0.56 3.01
N ILE A 25 19.91 -1.49 2.29
CA ILE A 25 21.27 -1.97 2.51
C ILE A 25 22.15 -1.35 1.44
N TYR A 26 23.23 -0.71 1.85
CA TYR A 26 24.29 -0.24 0.98
C TYR A 26 25.43 -1.24 1.04
N ILE A 27 25.69 -1.90 -0.07
CA ILE A 27 26.80 -2.87 -0.20
C ILE A 27 27.91 -2.17 -0.95
N THR A 28 29.11 -2.12 -0.36
CA THR A 28 30.30 -1.64 -1.03
C THR A 28 31.24 -2.82 -1.20
N LEU A 29 31.58 -3.13 -2.43
CA LEU A 29 32.58 -4.14 -2.79
C LEU A 29 33.87 -3.41 -3.14
N GLU A 30 34.97 -3.82 -2.55
CA GLU A 30 36.31 -3.24 -2.79
C GLU A 30 37.28 -4.37 -3.15
N GLN A 31 37.96 -4.21 -4.28
CA GLN A 31 39.02 -5.11 -4.72
C GLN A 31 40.20 -4.28 -5.26
N GLY A 32 41.28 -4.18 -4.50
CA GLY A 32 42.38 -3.27 -4.82
C GLY A 32 41.90 -1.83 -4.91
N SER A 33 42.13 -1.20 -6.07
CA SER A 33 41.65 0.19 -6.33
C SER A 33 40.21 0.24 -6.87
N ALA A 34 39.61 -0.91 -7.21
CA ALA A 34 38.25 -0.96 -7.75
C ALA A 34 37.23 -0.96 -6.61
N LYS A 35 36.21 -0.10 -6.75
CA LYS A 35 35.12 0.05 -5.78
C LYS A 35 33.78 0.05 -6.48
N LYS A 36 32.89 -0.88 -6.12
CA LYS A 36 31.49 -0.95 -6.62
C LYS A 36 30.53 -0.77 -5.47
N LYS A 37 29.54 0.13 -5.64
CA LYS A 37 28.47 0.32 -4.68
C LYS A 37 27.17 -0.21 -5.26
N GLU A 38 26.47 -1.00 -4.46
CA GLU A 38 25.14 -1.50 -4.78
C GLU A 38 24.17 -1.12 -3.66
N THR A 39 22.91 -0.89 -4.02
CA THR A 39 21.85 -0.59 -3.06
C THR A 39 20.75 -1.62 -3.19
N MET A 40 20.48 -2.32 -2.12
CA MET A 40 19.36 -3.24 -2.04
C MET A 40 18.27 -2.64 -1.15
N VAL A 41 17.02 -2.69 -1.61
CA VAL A 41 15.85 -2.30 -0.83
C VAL A 41 15.05 -3.56 -0.52
N PHE A 42 14.75 -3.78 0.74
CA PHE A 42 13.92 -4.90 1.16
C PHE A 42 12.82 -4.44 2.12
N GLY A 43 11.69 -5.16 2.10
CA GLY A 43 10.61 -4.98 3.05
C GLY A 43 10.82 -5.88 4.26
N VAL A 44 10.53 -5.35 5.44
CA VAL A 44 10.45 -6.13 6.67
C VAL A 44 8.96 -6.38 6.94
N THR A 45 8.57 -7.65 6.97
CA THR A 45 7.22 -8.02 7.41
C THR A 45 7.20 -7.98 8.93
N ARG A 46 6.26 -7.24 9.49
CA ARG A 46 6.04 -7.17 10.94
C ARG A 46 4.74 -7.88 11.26
N GLU A 47 4.70 -8.53 12.40
CA GLU A 47 3.47 -9.15 12.93
C GLU A 47 2.33 -8.10 12.98
N GLY A 48 1.14 -8.50 12.55
CA GLY A 48 -0.03 -7.62 12.50
C GLY A 48 -0.03 -6.58 11.35
N PHE A 49 0.94 -6.63 10.42
CA PHE A 49 0.99 -5.74 9.26
C PHE A 49 0.90 -6.50 7.94
N SER A 50 0.03 -6.04 7.04
CA SER A 50 0.01 -6.50 5.66
C SER A 50 1.33 -6.23 4.95
N LYS A 51 1.75 -7.17 4.10
CA LYS A 51 2.95 -7.04 3.24
C LYS A 51 2.87 -5.85 2.26
N SER A 52 1.67 -5.39 1.97
CA SER A 52 1.42 -4.24 1.09
C SER A 52 1.71 -2.90 1.77
N ILE A 53 1.90 -2.87 3.09
CA ILE A 53 2.17 -1.66 3.85
C ILE A 53 3.68 -1.40 3.88
N SER A 54 4.12 -0.35 3.22
CA SER A 54 5.52 0.09 3.24
C SER A 54 5.79 1.25 4.19
N ASN A 55 4.73 1.96 4.61
CA ASN A 55 4.81 3.13 5.49
C ASN A 55 3.51 3.26 6.29
N LEU A 56 3.61 3.23 7.62
CA LEU A 56 2.45 3.29 8.51
C LEU A 56 1.66 4.59 8.39
N ASN A 57 2.33 5.73 8.26
CA ASN A 57 1.64 7.01 8.11
C ASN A 57 0.78 7.04 6.84
N GLN A 58 1.31 6.58 5.70
CA GLN A 58 0.54 6.48 4.46
C GLN A 58 -0.62 5.47 4.58
N ALA A 59 -0.39 4.35 5.28
CA ALA A 59 -1.44 3.39 5.56
C ALA A 59 -2.58 4.04 6.37
N ILE A 60 -2.27 4.74 7.46
CA ILE A 60 -3.26 5.46 8.27
C ILE A 60 -3.99 6.53 7.43
N LEU A 61 -3.28 7.30 6.60
CA LEU A 61 -3.90 8.31 5.75
C LEU A 61 -4.92 7.70 4.78
N SER A 62 -4.62 6.53 4.19
CA SER A 62 -5.55 5.85 3.30
C SER A 62 -6.79 5.29 4.02
N MET A 63 -6.70 4.99 5.33
CA MET A 63 -7.82 4.46 6.12
C MET A 63 -8.99 5.46 6.31
N ARG A 64 -8.85 6.70 5.82
CA ARG A 64 -9.94 7.69 5.78
C ARG A 64 -11.22 7.18 5.13
N TYR A 65 -11.13 6.17 4.29
CA TYR A 65 -12.29 5.60 3.57
C TYR A 65 -13.07 4.56 4.36
N ILE A 66 -12.51 4.08 5.48
CA ILE A 66 -13.10 3.01 6.31
C ILE A 66 -13.24 3.38 7.79
N LEU A 67 -12.54 4.41 8.25
CA LEU A 67 -12.67 4.92 9.62
C LEU A 67 -13.77 5.97 9.69
N VAL A 68 -14.48 6.01 10.82
CA VAL A 68 -15.33 7.16 11.15
C VAL A 68 -14.45 8.36 11.52
N ASP A 69 -14.99 9.57 11.31
CA ASP A 69 -14.23 10.82 11.41
C ASP A 69 -13.42 10.98 12.70
N ASP A 70 -14.01 10.64 13.85
CA ASP A 70 -13.35 10.83 15.14
C ASP A 70 -12.25 9.79 15.38
N GLU A 71 -12.45 8.52 14.96
CA GLU A 71 -11.39 7.50 15.01
C GLU A 71 -10.23 7.89 14.09
N TYR A 72 -10.54 8.35 12.87
CA TYR A 72 -9.53 8.80 11.91
C TYR A 72 -8.70 9.99 12.44
N LYS A 73 -9.39 11.02 12.99
CA LYS A 73 -8.71 12.18 13.57
C LYS A 73 -7.85 11.80 14.76
N ASN A 74 -8.34 10.93 15.65
CA ASN A 74 -7.60 10.45 16.80
C ASN A 74 -6.33 9.68 16.34
N MET A 75 -6.48 8.69 15.48
CA MET A 75 -5.36 7.89 14.97
C MET A 75 -4.32 8.79 14.29
N ARG A 76 -4.74 9.70 13.40
CA ARG A 76 -3.83 10.56 12.63
C ARG A 76 -3.05 11.56 13.49
N ARG A 77 -3.66 12.08 14.58
CA ARG A 77 -3.06 13.10 15.43
C ARG A 77 -2.26 12.54 16.60
N SER A 78 -2.33 11.26 16.84
CA SER A 78 -1.61 10.59 17.91
C SER A 78 -0.09 10.58 17.64
N LYS A 79 0.70 10.38 18.69
CA LYS A 79 2.14 10.15 18.57
C LYS A 79 2.40 8.84 17.83
N PRO A 80 3.57 8.67 17.18
CA PRO A 80 3.87 7.49 16.35
C PRO A 80 3.63 6.15 17.03
N GLU A 81 4.01 6.02 18.30
CA GLU A 81 3.84 4.79 19.06
C GLU A 81 2.33 4.48 19.26
N ARG A 82 1.55 5.51 19.59
CA ARG A 82 0.10 5.37 19.76
C ARG A 82 -0.62 5.16 18.43
N GLN A 83 -0.11 5.72 17.33
CA GLN A 83 -0.64 5.47 15.99
C GLN A 83 -0.54 3.97 15.63
N GLU A 84 0.60 3.36 15.94
CA GLU A 84 0.82 1.95 15.68
C GLU A 84 -0.12 1.07 16.52
N GLU A 85 -0.25 1.36 17.82
CA GLU A 85 -1.18 0.66 18.70
C GLU A 85 -2.62 0.73 18.19
N LEU A 86 -3.11 1.95 17.88
CA LEU A 86 -4.47 2.15 17.37
C LEU A 86 -4.71 1.45 16.04
N PHE A 87 -3.69 1.45 15.16
CA PHE A 87 -3.73 0.74 13.90
C PHE A 87 -3.87 -0.76 14.09
N LEU A 88 -3.03 -1.36 14.94
CA LEU A 88 -3.07 -2.78 15.23
C LEU A 88 -4.37 -3.19 15.93
N GLU A 89 -4.84 -2.39 16.92
CA GLU A 89 -6.13 -2.61 17.58
C GLU A 89 -7.30 -2.60 16.60
N TYR A 90 -7.31 -1.65 15.66
CA TYR A 90 -8.37 -1.53 14.65
C TYR A 90 -8.49 -2.79 13.80
N TRP A 91 -7.35 -3.28 13.26
CA TRP A 91 -7.33 -4.45 12.40
C TRP A 91 -7.56 -5.75 13.16
N LYS A 92 -7.00 -5.88 14.37
CA LYS A 92 -7.24 -7.05 15.24
C LYS A 92 -8.73 -7.24 15.58
N LYS A 93 -9.46 -6.16 15.83
CA LYS A 93 -10.92 -6.22 16.09
C LYS A 93 -11.74 -6.66 14.88
N ARG A 94 -11.19 -6.55 13.67
CA ARG A 94 -11.85 -6.83 12.39
C ARG A 94 -11.24 -8.02 11.65
N ASP A 95 -10.40 -8.74 12.33
CA ASP A 95 -9.76 -9.94 11.78
C ASP A 95 -10.81 -11.05 11.63
N PRO A 96 -11.06 -11.55 10.40
CA PRO A 96 -12.02 -12.63 10.17
C PRO A 96 -11.48 -13.99 10.63
N THR A 97 -10.14 -14.13 10.81
CA THR A 97 -9.47 -15.38 11.17
C THR A 97 -8.41 -15.16 12.25
N PRO A 98 -8.81 -14.74 13.48
CA PRO A 98 -7.90 -14.29 14.53
C PRO A 98 -6.89 -15.35 15.02
N ASP A 99 -7.11 -16.61 14.66
CA ASP A 99 -6.22 -17.72 14.98
C ASP A 99 -5.09 -17.93 13.95
N THR A 100 -5.02 -17.08 12.92
CA THR A 100 -3.97 -17.11 11.89
C THR A 100 -3.02 -15.92 12.03
N GLU A 101 -1.83 -16.02 11.40
CA GLU A 101 -0.85 -14.92 11.37
C GLU A 101 -1.27 -13.76 10.44
N ARG A 102 -2.28 -13.98 9.60
CA ARG A 102 -2.69 -13.04 8.57
C ARG A 102 -4.08 -12.52 8.86
N ASN A 103 -4.25 -11.24 8.63
CA ASN A 103 -5.56 -10.60 8.60
C ASN A 103 -5.95 -10.36 7.14
N GLU A 104 -6.82 -11.20 6.59
CA GLU A 104 -7.21 -11.18 5.18
C GLU A 104 -7.93 -9.86 4.80
N LEU A 105 -8.68 -9.29 5.73
CA LEU A 105 -9.37 -8.01 5.50
C LEU A 105 -8.36 -6.87 5.38
N GLN A 106 -7.33 -6.87 6.21
CA GLN A 106 -6.24 -5.89 6.14
C GLN A 106 -5.46 -6.06 4.82
N ASP A 107 -5.10 -7.31 4.49
CA ASP A 107 -4.36 -7.63 3.26
C ASP A 107 -5.14 -7.17 2.01
N GLU A 108 -6.44 -7.46 1.95
CA GLU A 108 -7.29 -7.03 0.84
C GLU A 108 -7.37 -5.51 0.75
N TYR A 109 -7.58 -4.83 1.87
CA TYR A 109 -7.65 -3.37 1.89
C TYR A 109 -6.37 -2.73 1.36
N PHE A 110 -5.21 -3.13 1.89
CA PHE A 110 -3.93 -2.53 1.49
C PHE A 110 -3.45 -3.00 0.12
N SER A 111 -3.89 -4.15 -0.37
CA SER A 111 -3.67 -4.55 -1.77
C SER A 111 -4.41 -3.62 -2.73
N ARG A 112 -5.65 -3.22 -2.39
CA ARG A 112 -6.41 -2.23 -3.17
C ARG A 112 -5.77 -0.85 -3.14
N VAL A 113 -5.26 -0.41 -1.98
CA VAL A 113 -4.51 0.86 -1.86
C VAL A 113 -3.25 0.83 -2.73
N ALA A 114 -2.50 -0.27 -2.71
CA ALA A 114 -1.31 -0.45 -3.54
C ALA A 114 -1.65 -0.45 -5.03
N TYR A 115 -2.71 -1.15 -5.42
CA TYR A 115 -3.21 -1.13 -6.80
C TYR A 115 -3.59 0.28 -7.24
N ALA A 116 -4.39 0.99 -6.44
CA ALA A 116 -4.81 2.36 -6.75
C ALA A 116 -3.61 3.29 -6.96
N ASN A 117 -2.57 3.16 -6.11
CA ASN A 117 -1.33 3.92 -6.27
C ASN A 117 -0.58 3.63 -7.56
N ASN A 118 -0.64 2.42 -8.07
CA ASN A 118 0.01 2.05 -9.32
C ASN A 118 -0.82 2.43 -10.54
N ALA A 119 -2.14 2.19 -10.49
CA ALA A 119 -3.02 2.31 -11.64
C ALA A 119 -3.53 3.75 -11.88
N PHE A 120 -3.76 4.52 -10.80
CA PHE A 120 -4.43 5.83 -10.88
C PHE A 120 -3.54 6.99 -10.45
N LYS A 121 -2.22 6.78 -10.41
CA LYS A 121 -1.27 7.82 -10.04
C LYS A 121 -1.19 8.89 -11.13
N GLY A 122 -1.46 10.14 -10.74
CA GLY A 122 -1.27 11.33 -11.57
C GLY A 122 -0.39 12.37 -10.85
N SER A 123 -0.88 13.58 -10.71
CA SER A 123 -0.25 14.65 -9.92
C SER A 123 -0.26 14.36 -8.40
N THR A 124 -1.13 13.45 -7.96
CA THR A 124 -1.25 13.01 -6.56
C THR A 124 -1.07 11.50 -6.46
N ASP A 125 -0.97 10.99 -5.23
CA ASP A 125 -1.02 9.55 -4.96
C ASP A 125 -2.33 8.97 -5.50
N GLY A 126 -2.27 7.82 -6.18
CA GLY A 126 -3.45 7.23 -6.83
C GLY A 126 -4.60 6.90 -5.87
N TRP A 127 -4.30 6.55 -4.61
CA TRP A 127 -5.32 6.30 -3.59
C TRP A 127 -6.14 7.56 -3.23
N ARG A 128 -5.65 8.77 -3.56
CA ARG A 128 -6.33 10.05 -3.32
C ARG A 128 -7.25 10.49 -4.45
N THR A 129 -7.13 9.86 -5.62
CA THR A 129 -7.98 10.16 -6.78
C THR A 129 -9.39 9.61 -6.57
N HIS A 130 -10.37 10.13 -7.29
CA HIS A 130 -11.74 9.60 -7.26
C HIS A 130 -11.79 8.12 -7.69
N MET A 131 -11.05 7.74 -8.74
CA MET A 131 -10.94 6.33 -9.16
C MET A 131 -10.33 5.47 -8.05
N GLY A 132 -9.26 5.96 -7.41
CA GLY A 132 -8.64 5.28 -6.28
C GLY A 132 -9.57 5.08 -5.10
N GLU A 133 -10.34 6.11 -4.72
CA GLU A 133 -11.34 6.01 -3.66
C GLU A 133 -12.39 4.93 -3.96
N ILE A 134 -12.97 4.96 -5.16
CA ILE A 134 -14.00 3.98 -5.57
C ILE A 134 -13.41 2.57 -5.60
N TYR A 135 -12.21 2.41 -6.17
CA TYR A 135 -11.54 1.10 -6.21
C TYR A 135 -11.22 0.56 -4.80
N ILE A 136 -10.76 1.39 -3.88
CA ILE A 136 -10.47 0.97 -2.50
C ILE A 136 -11.74 0.54 -1.79
N LYS A 137 -12.84 1.28 -1.94
CA LYS A 137 -14.12 0.98 -1.29
C LYS A 137 -14.81 -0.26 -1.86
N PHE A 138 -14.85 -0.40 -3.18
CA PHE A 138 -15.69 -1.40 -3.84
C PHE A 138 -14.89 -2.51 -4.54
N GLY A 139 -13.57 -2.36 -4.67
CA GLY A 139 -12.71 -3.29 -5.40
C GLY A 139 -12.76 -3.07 -6.91
N ARG A 140 -12.40 -4.12 -7.65
CA ARG A 140 -12.45 -4.11 -9.11
C ARG A 140 -13.90 -4.00 -9.59
N PRO A 141 -14.21 -3.10 -10.55
CA PRO A 141 -15.52 -3.05 -11.16
C PRO A 141 -15.81 -4.35 -11.92
N ASP A 142 -17.10 -4.70 -12.00
CA ASP A 142 -17.57 -5.87 -12.77
C ASP A 142 -17.42 -5.62 -14.27
N ASP A 143 -17.64 -4.36 -14.72
CA ASP A 143 -17.46 -3.94 -16.11
C ASP A 143 -17.02 -2.47 -16.20
N ILE A 144 -16.34 -2.12 -17.30
CA ILE A 144 -15.86 -0.77 -17.59
C ILE A 144 -16.30 -0.41 -19.02
N GLU A 145 -17.14 0.60 -19.13
CA GLU A 145 -17.48 1.22 -20.41
C GLU A 145 -16.60 2.46 -20.62
N GLU A 146 -15.99 2.57 -21.79
CA GLU A 146 -15.13 3.68 -22.16
C GLU A 146 -15.68 4.36 -23.42
N TYR A 147 -15.77 5.67 -23.41
CA TYR A 147 -16.15 6.42 -24.59
C TYR A 147 -15.50 7.81 -24.65
N ASN A 148 -15.31 8.28 -25.87
CA ASN A 148 -14.87 9.65 -26.13
C ASN A 148 -16.08 10.47 -26.55
N ASP A 149 -16.37 11.54 -25.83
CA ASP A 149 -17.41 12.49 -26.24
C ASP A 149 -16.92 13.29 -27.46
N PRO A 150 -17.58 13.16 -28.62
CA PRO A 150 -17.13 13.82 -29.83
C PRO A 150 -17.31 15.36 -29.81
N PHE A 151 -18.16 15.87 -28.91
CA PHE A 151 -18.43 17.31 -28.79
C PHE A 151 -17.46 17.97 -27.80
N THR A 152 -17.27 17.38 -26.62
CA THR A 152 -16.38 17.93 -25.60
C THR A 152 -14.94 17.46 -25.75
N ARG A 153 -14.69 16.40 -26.53
CA ARG A 153 -13.40 15.72 -26.70
C ARG A 153 -12.83 15.19 -25.38
N THR A 154 -13.69 14.93 -24.41
CA THR A 154 -13.31 14.35 -23.13
C THR A 154 -13.39 12.84 -23.17
N TYR A 155 -12.40 12.17 -22.56
CA TYR A 155 -12.43 10.75 -22.35
C TYR A 155 -13.22 10.45 -21.07
N GLN A 156 -14.10 9.47 -21.14
CA GLN A 156 -14.96 9.10 -20.02
C GLN A 156 -14.92 7.60 -19.80
N GLN A 157 -14.94 7.22 -18.53
CA GLN A 157 -15.09 5.82 -18.09
C GLN A 157 -16.28 5.69 -17.16
N ARG A 158 -17.11 4.66 -17.39
CA ARG A 158 -18.17 4.25 -16.46
C ARG A 158 -17.83 2.89 -15.88
N TRP A 159 -17.71 2.83 -14.55
CA TRP A 159 -17.46 1.60 -13.82
C TRP A 159 -18.75 1.03 -13.24
N HIS A 160 -19.08 -0.21 -13.58
CA HIS A 160 -20.27 -0.90 -13.10
C HIS A 160 -19.94 -1.83 -11.95
N TYR A 161 -20.80 -1.82 -10.93
CA TYR A 161 -20.79 -2.69 -9.77
C TYR A 161 -22.16 -3.35 -9.62
N TYR A 162 -22.38 -4.45 -10.31
CA TYR A 162 -23.70 -5.08 -10.44
C TYR A 162 -24.24 -5.60 -9.12
N LYS A 163 -23.38 -6.15 -8.25
CA LYS A 163 -23.77 -6.68 -6.92
C LYS A 163 -24.42 -5.65 -6.01
N ILE A 164 -24.04 -4.39 -6.14
CA ILE A 164 -24.57 -3.28 -5.32
C ILE A 164 -25.48 -2.35 -6.13
N ASN A 165 -25.73 -2.68 -7.39
CA ASN A 165 -26.52 -1.91 -8.34
C ASN A 165 -26.08 -0.42 -8.41
N LYS A 166 -24.78 -0.21 -8.59
CA LYS A 166 -24.17 1.13 -8.73
C LYS A 166 -23.26 1.21 -9.93
N TYR A 167 -23.13 2.43 -10.43
CA TYR A 167 -22.10 2.81 -11.39
C TYR A 167 -21.45 4.15 -10.97
N PHE A 168 -20.25 4.39 -11.45
CA PHE A 168 -19.49 5.62 -11.22
C PHE A 168 -18.91 6.10 -12.54
N ASP A 169 -19.15 7.38 -12.86
CA ASP A 169 -18.62 8.02 -14.04
C ASP A 169 -17.37 8.82 -13.70
N PHE A 170 -16.33 8.65 -14.49
CA PHE A 170 -15.08 9.40 -14.41
C PHE A 170 -14.87 10.12 -15.73
N VAL A 171 -14.57 11.41 -15.66
CA VAL A 171 -14.31 12.27 -16.80
C VAL A 171 -12.90 12.81 -16.67
N ASP A 172 -12.11 12.70 -17.73
CA ASP A 172 -10.77 13.31 -17.81
C ASP A 172 -10.95 14.75 -18.29
N GLU A 173 -10.58 15.72 -17.42
CA GLU A 173 -10.70 17.17 -17.69
C GLU A 173 -9.38 17.76 -18.21
#